data_4e0b9f7e9fab12bdad8d6b051c6aa80e
#
_entry.id   4e0b9f7e9fab12bdad8d6b051c6aa80e
#
_cell.length_a   1.000
_cell.length_b   1.000
_cell.length_c   1.000
_cell.angle_alpha   90.00
_cell.angle_beta   90.00
_cell.angle_gamma   90.00
#
_symmetry.space_group_name_H-M   'P 1'
#
loop_
_entity.id
_entity.type
_entity.pdbx_description
1 polymer ?
#
loop_
_entity_poly.entity_id
_entity_poly.type
_entity_poly.pdbx_seq_one_letter_code
_entity_poly.pdbx_strand_id
1 'polypeptide(L)'
;GVQHTITAAHENVVLQLDGEPALDVLLDTLEVSLDGGDPQPALRKVRATLAGLVNAGEQPQGQRRTGHFGTDTRVRHIVGLDATRRGVALADHVETGMHLTFCQRNVAAARADLMRICAEIREELSPEELETAPLVSSDAQGGQAAAPGASAAGALPQTGRRICGAIYVSCSGRGGPHFGGPSAELQIVRHALGDVPLVGFFAGGEIAHHH
;
A
#
# COMPACT_ATOMS: atom_id res chain seq x y z
N GLY A 1 12.71 6.21 -0.45
CA GLY A 1 13.36 7.43 -0.88
C GLY A 1 13.58 8.38 0.29
N VAL A 2 14.40 9.39 0.11
CA VAL A 2 14.58 10.48 1.08
C VAL A 2 13.33 11.35 1.03
N GLN A 3 12.86 11.80 2.19
CA GLN A 3 11.76 12.74 2.31
C GLN A 3 12.31 14.17 2.32
N HIS A 4 11.73 15.04 1.51
CA HIS A 4 12.07 16.44 1.36
C HIS A 4 10.90 17.32 1.78
N THR A 5 11.16 18.51 2.26
CA THR A 5 10.13 19.52 2.53
C THR A 5 10.01 20.43 1.32
N ILE A 6 8.79 20.69 0.85
CA ILE A 6 8.52 21.68 -0.20
C ILE A 6 8.68 23.08 0.42
N THR A 7 9.74 23.78 0.02
CA THR A 7 10.05 25.13 0.52
C THR A 7 9.59 26.24 -0.42
N ALA A 8 9.31 25.93 -1.70
CA ALA A 8 8.63 26.84 -2.63
C ALA A 8 7.80 26.03 -3.64
N ALA A 9 6.56 26.50 -3.89
CA ALA A 9 5.64 25.91 -4.84
C ALA A 9 4.79 26.97 -5.53
N HIS A 10 4.25 26.63 -6.70
CA HIS A 10 3.29 27.44 -7.42
C HIS A 10 2.32 26.51 -8.17
N GLU A 11 1.04 26.53 -7.77
CA GLU A 11 -0.02 25.65 -8.28
C GLU A 11 0.34 24.17 -8.13
N ASN A 12 0.66 23.51 -9.23
CA ASN A 12 1.08 22.10 -9.27
C ASN A 12 2.59 21.92 -9.48
N VAL A 13 3.37 23.01 -9.43
CA VAL A 13 4.81 23.01 -9.66
C VAL A 13 5.55 23.16 -8.34
N VAL A 14 6.32 22.14 -7.97
CA VAL A 14 7.30 22.23 -6.89
C VAL A 14 8.53 22.95 -7.42
N LEU A 15 8.87 24.08 -6.84
CA LEU A 15 10.00 24.92 -7.23
C LEU A 15 11.26 24.59 -6.42
N GLN A 16 11.10 24.39 -5.11
CA GLN A 16 12.22 24.06 -4.21
C GLN A 16 11.87 22.95 -3.23
N LEU A 17 12.85 22.12 -2.97
CA LEU A 17 12.85 21.06 -1.95
C LEU A 17 14.04 21.31 -1.02
N ASP A 18 13.76 21.46 0.29
CA ASP A 18 14.76 21.78 1.32
C ASP A 18 15.64 23.02 0.99
N GLY A 19 15.10 23.96 0.19
CA GLY A 19 15.78 25.16 -0.27
C GLY A 19 16.53 25.03 -1.60
N GLU A 20 16.69 23.81 -2.14
CA GLU A 20 17.33 23.53 -3.41
C GLU A 20 16.32 23.44 -4.55
N PRO A 21 16.68 23.76 -5.82
CA PRO A 21 15.77 23.63 -6.96
C PRO A 21 15.25 22.18 -7.08
N ALA A 22 13.94 22.01 -7.18
CA ALA A 22 13.30 20.70 -7.16
C ALA A 22 13.73 19.80 -8.32
N LEU A 23 14.03 20.36 -9.49
CA LEU A 23 14.54 19.62 -10.63
C LEU A 23 15.93 19.04 -10.36
N ASP A 24 16.79 19.78 -9.66
CA ASP A 24 18.14 19.31 -9.34
C ASP A 24 18.08 18.16 -8.35
N VAL A 25 17.29 18.29 -7.28
CA VAL A 25 17.05 17.22 -6.31
C VAL A 25 16.49 15.96 -6.98
N LEU A 26 15.57 16.12 -7.95
CA LEU A 26 15.05 14.98 -8.72
C LEU A 26 16.14 14.30 -9.54
N LEU A 27 16.95 15.08 -10.30
CA LEU A 27 18.02 14.54 -11.16
C LEU A 27 19.11 13.86 -10.34
N ASP A 28 19.49 14.43 -9.21
CA ASP A 28 20.46 13.85 -8.28
C ASP A 28 19.92 12.55 -7.66
N THR A 29 18.66 12.53 -7.23
CA THR A 29 17.99 11.32 -6.70
C THR A 29 17.97 10.18 -7.73
N LEU A 30 17.81 10.51 -9.00
CA LEU A 30 17.79 9.54 -10.10
C LEU A 30 19.16 9.20 -10.66
N GLU A 31 20.21 9.90 -10.21
CA GLU A 31 21.57 9.78 -10.73
C GLU A 31 21.60 9.98 -12.25
N VAL A 32 20.95 11.04 -12.75
CA VAL A 32 20.89 11.38 -14.18
C VAL A 32 21.18 12.85 -14.41
N SER A 33 21.69 13.16 -15.62
CA SER A 33 21.86 14.53 -16.10
C SER A 33 21.07 14.74 -17.39
N LEU A 34 20.58 15.95 -17.58
CA LEU A 34 19.95 16.41 -18.83
C LEU A 34 20.94 17.15 -19.73
N ASP A 35 22.14 17.48 -19.23
CA ASP A 35 23.11 18.38 -19.88
C ASP A 35 24.10 17.66 -20.81
N GLY A 36 23.99 16.35 -20.99
CA GLY A 36 24.97 15.58 -21.75
C GLY A 36 24.34 14.61 -22.76
N GLY A 37 24.59 14.81 -24.05
CA GLY A 37 24.31 13.82 -25.09
C GLY A 37 22.80 13.59 -25.33
N ASP A 38 22.36 12.32 -25.30
CA ASP A 38 20.95 11.97 -25.50
C ASP A 38 20.16 12.10 -24.18
N PRO A 39 19.18 13.02 -24.06
CA PRO A 39 18.39 13.17 -22.84
C PRO A 39 17.32 12.07 -22.67
N GLN A 40 17.07 11.22 -23.65
CA GLN A 40 15.99 10.24 -23.64
C GLN A 40 16.07 9.22 -22.50
N PRO A 41 17.26 8.68 -22.12
CA PRO A 41 17.36 7.79 -20.96
C PRO A 41 16.95 8.48 -19.64
N ALA A 42 17.39 9.73 -19.44
CA ALA A 42 17.02 10.52 -18.26
C ALA A 42 15.52 10.80 -18.23
N LEU A 43 14.94 11.23 -19.34
CA LEU A 43 13.50 11.47 -19.45
C LEU A 43 12.67 10.21 -19.23
N ARG A 44 13.13 9.04 -19.64
CA ARG A 44 12.46 7.76 -19.32
C ARG A 44 12.47 7.49 -17.83
N LYS A 45 13.58 7.71 -17.12
CA LYS A 45 13.67 7.55 -15.66
C LYS A 45 12.71 8.53 -14.95
N VAL A 46 12.71 9.80 -15.36
CA VAL A 46 11.79 10.81 -14.80
C VAL A 46 10.32 10.39 -14.99
N ARG A 47 9.93 9.96 -16.18
CA ARG A 47 8.55 9.51 -16.46
C ARG A 47 8.14 8.27 -15.67
N ALA A 48 9.08 7.41 -15.31
CA ALA A 48 8.85 6.24 -14.48
C ALA A 48 8.80 6.56 -12.98
N THR A 49 9.22 7.77 -12.60
CA THR A 49 9.27 8.23 -11.21
C THR A 49 7.94 8.84 -10.82
N LEU A 50 7.56 8.58 -9.58
CA LEU A 50 6.36 9.11 -8.94
C LEU A 50 6.76 9.98 -7.75
N ALA A 51 5.87 10.83 -7.32
CA ALA A 51 6.01 11.64 -6.12
C ALA A 51 4.99 11.19 -5.07
N GLY A 52 5.44 10.79 -3.90
CA GLY A 52 4.62 10.61 -2.72
C GLY A 52 4.51 11.92 -1.96
N LEU A 53 3.30 12.43 -1.77
CA LEU A 53 2.99 13.69 -1.09
C LEU A 53 2.33 13.42 0.27
N VAL A 54 2.75 14.17 1.28
CA VAL A 54 2.16 14.19 2.62
C VAL A 54 1.88 15.63 3.00
N ASN A 55 0.72 15.92 3.56
CA ASN A 55 0.35 17.27 3.95
C ASN A 55 1.23 17.82 5.08
N ALA A 56 1.32 19.14 5.15
CA ALA A 56 2.00 19.82 6.25
C ALA A 56 1.31 19.48 7.59
N GLY A 57 2.10 19.06 8.58
CA GLY A 57 1.58 18.71 9.91
C GLY A 57 1.18 17.23 10.09
N GLU A 58 1.03 16.48 9.02
CA GLU A 58 0.85 15.04 9.05
C GLU A 58 2.23 14.37 9.09
N GLN A 59 2.78 14.18 10.29
CA GLN A 59 3.99 13.35 10.40
C GLN A 59 3.60 11.90 10.19
N PRO A 60 4.31 11.15 9.33
CA PRO A 60 4.09 9.72 9.24
C PRO A 60 4.40 9.08 10.58
N GLN A 61 3.36 8.82 11.39
CA GLN A 61 3.46 8.08 12.61
C GLN A 61 3.67 6.61 12.25
N GLY A 62 4.90 6.15 12.33
CA GLY A 62 5.22 4.75 12.14
C GLY A 62 6.62 4.56 11.57
N GLN A 63 7.33 3.60 12.11
CA GLN A 63 8.68 3.23 11.69
C GLN A 63 8.74 3.06 10.17
N ARG A 64 9.66 3.80 9.55
CA ARG A 64 10.01 3.70 8.12
C ARG A 64 10.46 2.28 7.77
N ARG A 65 9.52 1.39 7.48
CA ARG A 65 9.82 0.17 6.74
C ARG A 65 9.78 0.52 5.26
N THR A 66 10.86 0.23 4.55
CA THR A 66 10.99 0.43 3.11
C THR A 66 9.78 -0.19 2.40
N GLY A 67 9.00 0.64 1.69
CA GLY A 67 7.80 0.19 0.97
C GLY A 67 6.44 0.49 1.64
N HIS A 68 6.42 0.97 2.89
CA HIS A 68 5.20 1.45 3.52
C HIS A 68 5.11 2.97 3.38
N PHE A 69 4.25 3.42 2.50
CA PHE A 69 3.70 4.77 2.56
C PHE A 69 2.66 4.77 3.67
N GLY A 70 2.73 5.74 4.60
CA GLY A 70 1.67 5.92 5.59
C GLY A 70 0.31 6.09 4.91
N THR A 71 -0.77 5.89 5.65
CA THR A 71 -2.17 5.94 5.17
C THR A 71 -2.51 7.23 4.43
N ASP A 72 -1.78 8.33 4.69
CA ASP A 72 -2.07 9.67 4.16
C ASP A 72 -1.14 10.08 3.02
N THR A 73 -0.32 9.18 2.49
CA THR A 73 0.58 9.48 1.38
C THR A 73 -0.15 9.38 0.03
N ARG A 74 -0.31 10.52 -0.64
CA ARG A 74 -0.85 10.59 -1.99
C ARG A 74 0.27 10.40 -3.01
N VAL A 75 0.20 9.36 -3.82
CA VAL A 75 1.18 9.10 -4.89
C VAL A 75 0.70 9.73 -6.19
N ARG A 76 1.53 10.57 -6.82
CA ARG A 76 1.21 11.33 -8.04
C ARG A 76 2.28 11.18 -9.11
N HIS A 77 1.84 11.35 -10.35
CA HIS A 77 2.74 11.36 -11.49
C HIS A 77 3.47 12.70 -11.61
N ILE A 78 4.73 12.65 -12.07
CA ILE A 78 5.42 13.80 -12.60
C ILE A 78 4.88 14.03 -14.01
N VAL A 79 4.24 15.18 -14.22
CA VAL A 79 3.56 15.53 -15.49
C VAL A 79 4.38 16.49 -16.36
N GLY A 80 5.41 17.13 -15.78
CA GLY A 80 6.26 18.04 -16.52
C GLY A 80 7.50 18.46 -15.75
N LEU A 81 8.44 19.06 -16.47
CA LEU A 81 9.63 19.71 -15.92
C LEU A 81 9.66 21.16 -16.39
N ASP A 82 9.85 22.09 -15.47
CA ASP A 82 10.05 23.49 -15.76
C ASP A 82 11.56 23.80 -15.76
N ALA A 83 12.17 23.76 -16.94
CA ALA A 83 13.59 24.00 -17.07
C ALA A 83 14.00 25.44 -16.69
N THR A 84 13.10 26.42 -16.89
CA THR A 84 13.37 27.84 -16.62
C THR A 84 13.45 28.13 -15.14
N ARG A 85 12.46 27.61 -14.38
CA ARG A 85 12.39 27.78 -12.92
C ARG A 85 13.00 26.61 -12.16
N ARG A 86 13.55 25.64 -12.87
CA ARG A 86 14.12 24.37 -12.33
C ARG A 86 13.13 23.66 -11.41
N GLY A 87 11.86 23.62 -11.83
CA GLY A 87 10.76 23.03 -11.08
C GLY A 87 10.28 21.69 -11.62
N VAL A 88 9.48 21.00 -10.81
CA VAL A 88 8.86 19.70 -11.14
C VAL A 88 7.35 19.83 -11.02
N ALA A 89 6.63 19.61 -12.12
CA ALA A 89 5.18 19.65 -12.15
C ALA A 89 4.58 18.27 -11.81
N LEU A 90 3.63 18.25 -10.87
CA LEU A 90 2.95 17.06 -10.40
C LEU A 90 1.47 17.03 -10.85
N ALA A 91 0.87 15.85 -10.89
CA ALA A 91 -0.55 15.67 -11.16
C ALA A 91 -1.41 15.90 -9.89
N ASP A 92 -1.09 16.96 -9.12
CA ASP A 92 -1.81 17.38 -7.93
C ASP A 92 -1.43 18.83 -7.58
N HIS A 93 -2.26 19.49 -6.78
CA HIS A 93 -1.91 20.77 -6.18
C HIS A 93 -0.88 20.59 -5.08
N VAL A 94 0.09 21.50 -5.01
CA VAL A 94 1.18 21.44 -4.01
C VAL A 94 1.32 22.77 -3.29
N GLU A 95 1.66 22.68 -2.00
CA GLU A 95 1.82 23.82 -1.13
C GLU A 95 3.14 23.75 -0.36
N THR A 96 3.66 24.91 -0.01
CA THR A 96 4.83 25.03 0.88
C THR A 96 4.54 24.38 2.24
N GLY A 97 5.50 23.64 2.76
CA GLY A 97 5.37 22.89 4.01
C GLY A 97 4.91 21.45 3.85
N MET A 98 4.38 21.07 2.69
CA MET A 98 4.14 19.65 2.38
C MET A 98 5.47 18.90 2.26
N HIS A 99 5.39 17.58 2.47
CA HIS A 99 6.54 16.70 2.27
C HIS A 99 6.41 15.93 0.96
N LEU A 100 7.53 15.73 0.29
CA LEU A 100 7.65 15.00 -0.96
C LEU A 100 8.72 13.92 -0.87
N THR A 101 8.43 12.75 -1.41
CA THR A 101 9.39 11.66 -1.57
C THR A 101 9.33 11.14 -3.00
N PHE A 102 10.45 11.12 -3.71
CA PHE A 102 10.52 10.46 -5.01
C PHE A 102 10.51 8.95 -4.85
N CYS A 103 9.66 8.27 -5.60
CA CYS A 103 9.48 6.83 -5.53
C CYS A 103 9.35 6.21 -6.91
N GLN A 104 9.67 4.94 -7.01
CA GLN A 104 9.55 4.15 -8.23
C GLN A 104 8.65 2.95 -7.98
N ARG A 105 7.99 2.50 -9.03
CA ARG A 105 7.22 1.27 -8.99
C ARG A 105 8.18 0.09 -8.86
N ASN A 106 7.93 -0.76 -7.87
CA ASN A 106 8.71 -1.97 -7.63
C ASN A 106 7.77 -3.18 -7.60
N VAL A 107 7.98 -4.11 -8.52
CA VAL A 107 7.16 -5.33 -8.67
C VAL A 107 7.16 -6.16 -7.38
N ALA A 108 8.33 -6.35 -6.77
CA ALA A 108 8.43 -7.15 -5.54
C ALA A 108 7.70 -6.48 -4.38
N ALA A 109 7.85 -5.16 -4.22
CA ALA A 109 7.13 -4.40 -3.20
C ALA A 109 5.61 -4.43 -3.42
N ALA A 110 5.15 -4.26 -4.67
CA ALA A 110 3.73 -4.32 -5.01
C ALA A 110 3.12 -5.70 -4.70
N ARG A 111 3.83 -6.78 -5.00
CA ARG A 111 3.39 -8.16 -4.68
C ARG A 111 3.35 -8.39 -3.17
N ALA A 112 4.37 -7.98 -2.44
CA ALA A 112 4.42 -8.12 -0.99
C ALA A 112 3.29 -7.33 -0.30
N ASP A 113 3.02 -6.12 -0.77
CA ASP A 113 1.93 -5.28 -0.25
C ASP A 113 0.55 -5.89 -0.52
N LEU A 114 0.31 -6.40 -1.72
CA LEU A 114 -0.93 -7.09 -2.05
C LEU A 114 -1.14 -8.35 -1.20
N MET A 115 -0.08 -9.15 -0.98
CA MET A 115 -0.15 -10.33 -0.10
C MET A 115 -0.46 -9.93 1.35
N ARG A 116 0.17 -8.86 1.84
CA ARG A 116 -0.11 -8.33 3.18
C ARG A 116 -1.56 -7.89 3.34
N ILE A 117 -2.10 -7.10 2.40
CA ILE A 117 -3.50 -6.66 2.41
C ILE A 117 -4.45 -7.87 2.41
N CYS A 118 -4.19 -8.87 1.58
CA CYS A 118 -5.00 -10.08 1.57
C CYS A 118 -4.93 -10.86 2.89
N ALA A 119 -3.77 -10.90 3.54
CA ALA A 119 -3.60 -11.53 4.84
C ALA A 119 -4.38 -10.78 5.93
N GLU A 120 -4.30 -9.46 5.97
CA GLU A 120 -5.06 -8.61 6.89
C GLU A 120 -6.58 -8.80 6.73
N ILE A 121 -7.08 -8.84 5.49
CA ILE A 121 -8.50 -9.13 5.22
C ILE A 121 -8.91 -10.51 5.75
N ARG A 122 -8.06 -11.52 5.58
CA ARG A 122 -8.35 -12.87 6.11
C ARG A 122 -8.37 -12.89 7.62
N GLU A 123 -7.42 -12.23 8.27
CA GLU A 123 -7.34 -12.13 9.72
C GLU A 123 -8.56 -11.42 10.29
N GLU A 124 -8.98 -10.29 9.70
CA GLU A 124 -10.16 -9.54 10.11
C GLU A 124 -11.48 -10.34 9.93
N LEU A 125 -11.57 -11.15 8.87
CA LEU A 125 -12.75 -11.96 8.56
C LEU A 125 -12.73 -13.35 9.20
N SER A 126 -11.58 -13.82 9.68
CA SER A 126 -11.47 -15.07 10.43
C SER A 126 -11.90 -14.82 11.87
N PRO A 127 -12.83 -15.60 12.45
CA PRO A 127 -13.10 -15.50 13.87
C PRO A 127 -11.82 -15.82 14.63
N GLU A 128 -11.48 -14.99 15.61
CA GLU A 128 -10.48 -15.35 16.61
C GLU A 128 -10.93 -16.68 17.23
N GLU A 129 -10.28 -17.77 16.93
CA GLU A 129 -10.25 -18.92 17.78
C GLU A 129 -9.48 -18.50 19.03
N LEU A 130 -10.20 -17.88 19.97
CA LEU A 130 -9.73 -17.81 21.35
C LEU A 130 -9.55 -19.26 21.78
N GLU A 131 -8.33 -19.77 21.68
CA GLU A 131 -7.87 -20.93 22.41
C GLU A 131 -8.00 -20.66 23.91
N THR A 132 -9.20 -20.80 24.42
CA THR A 132 -9.38 -21.21 25.80
C THR A 132 -9.14 -22.70 25.84
N ALA A 133 -7.88 -23.12 25.68
CA ALA A 133 -7.44 -24.41 26.17
C ALA A 133 -7.65 -24.38 27.70
N PRO A 134 -8.55 -25.18 28.26
CA PRO A 134 -8.60 -25.32 29.69
C PRO A 134 -7.28 -25.95 30.10
N LEU A 135 -6.52 -25.26 30.93
CA LEU A 135 -5.43 -25.85 31.71
C LEU A 135 -6.06 -26.94 32.57
N VAL A 136 -6.06 -28.16 32.06
CA VAL A 136 -6.34 -29.36 32.87
C VAL A 136 -5.13 -29.54 33.76
N SER A 137 -5.23 -28.96 34.95
CA SER A 137 -4.35 -29.32 36.04
C SER A 137 -4.54 -30.84 36.31
N SER A 138 -3.55 -31.60 35.95
CA SER A 138 -3.44 -32.99 36.38
C SER A 138 -3.05 -33.00 37.85
N ASP A 139 -4.03 -33.13 38.75
CA ASP A 139 -3.77 -33.70 40.08
C ASP A 139 -5.01 -34.39 40.65
N ALA A 140 -4.74 -35.62 41.03
CA ALA A 140 -5.34 -36.42 42.09
C ALA A 140 -6.70 -37.12 41.87
N GLN A 141 -6.58 -38.39 41.61
CA GLN A 141 -7.18 -39.54 42.34
C GLN A 141 -8.57 -39.37 42.99
N GLY A 142 -9.46 -40.28 42.67
CA GLY A 142 -10.53 -40.66 43.60
C GLY A 142 -11.87 -40.87 42.94
N GLY A 143 -12.26 -42.13 42.79
CA GLY A 143 -13.43 -42.67 42.17
C GLY A 143 -14.77 -42.09 42.64
N GLN A 144 -15.72 -42.18 41.79
CA GLN A 144 -17.03 -42.88 42.03
C GLN A 144 -18.00 -42.61 40.89
N ALA A 145 -18.71 -43.60 40.51
CA ALA A 145 -19.73 -43.60 39.47
C ALA A 145 -20.90 -42.67 39.84
N ALA A 146 -21.39 -41.90 38.90
CA ALA A 146 -22.71 -41.28 38.95
C ALA A 146 -23.30 -41.12 37.55
N ALA A 147 -24.48 -41.59 37.44
CA ALA A 147 -25.58 -41.63 36.51
C ALA A 147 -25.60 -40.76 35.22
N PRO A 148 -26.27 -41.25 34.15
CA PRO A 148 -26.47 -40.55 32.91
C PRO A 148 -27.67 -39.60 33.01
N GLY A 149 -27.45 -38.34 32.73
CA GLY A 149 -28.59 -37.44 32.65
C GLY A 149 -28.25 -35.95 32.87
N ALA A 150 -27.46 -35.35 32.00
CA ALA A 150 -27.46 -33.95 31.85
C ALA A 150 -27.32 -33.61 30.36
N SER A 151 -28.42 -33.23 29.77
CA SER A 151 -28.57 -32.66 28.45
C SER A 151 -27.47 -31.64 28.20
N ALA A 152 -26.62 -31.90 27.26
CA ALA A 152 -25.73 -30.90 26.66
C ALA A 152 -26.63 -29.90 25.95
N ALA A 153 -27.04 -28.86 26.70
CA ALA A 153 -27.69 -27.69 26.13
C ALA A 153 -26.72 -27.04 25.16
N GLY A 154 -27.07 -27.11 23.89
CA GLY A 154 -26.45 -26.63 22.72
C GLY A 154 -25.49 -25.46 22.88
N ALA A 155 -24.21 -25.75 22.80
CA ALA A 155 -23.27 -24.80 22.21
C ALA A 155 -23.73 -24.59 20.78
N LEU A 156 -24.35 -23.45 20.50
CA LEU A 156 -24.61 -23.03 19.13
C LEU A 156 -23.27 -23.10 18.39
N PRO A 157 -23.23 -23.75 17.22
CA PRO A 157 -22.00 -23.72 16.42
C PRO A 157 -21.68 -22.26 16.18
N GLN A 158 -20.53 -21.80 16.66
CA GLN A 158 -20.03 -20.47 16.32
C GLN A 158 -19.86 -20.50 14.80
N THR A 159 -20.79 -19.89 14.11
CA THR A 159 -20.74 -19.74 12.66
C THR A 159 -19.58 -18.81 12.35
N GLY A 160 -18.40 -19.38 12.20
CA GLY A 160 -17.22 -18.66 11.73
C GLY A 160 -17.57 -17.92 10.45
N ARG A 161 -17.26 -16.66 10.39
CA ARG A 161 -17.43 -15.85 9.17
C ARG A 161 -16.61 -16.51 8.06
N ARG A 162 -17.21 -16.71 6.90
CA ARG A 162 -16.55 -17.27 5.73
C ARG A 162 -16.65 -16.28 4.59
N ILE A 163 -15.52 -16.09 3.89
CA ILE A 163 -15.52 -15.30 2.65
C ILE A 163 -16.36 -16.08 1.62
N CYS A 164 -17.49 -15.52 1.19
CA CYS A 164 -18.39 -16.13 0.21
C CYS A 164 -18.14 -15.62 -1.22
N GLY A 165 -17.38 -14.53 -1.37
CA GLY A 165 -17.01 -13.95 -2.64
C GLY A 165 -16.15 -12.71 -2.44
N ALA A 166 -15.49 -12.26 -3.50
CA ALA A 166 -14.67 -11.06 -3.50
C ALA A 166 -14.94 -10.18 -4.72
N ILE A 167 -14.92 -8.88 -4.50
CA ILE A 167 -14.92 -7.87 -5.56
C ILE A 167 -13.54 -7.20 -5.54
N TYR A 168 -12.86 -7.22 -6.69
CA TYR A 168 -11.52 -6.69 -6.83
C TYR A 168 -11.50 -5.53 -7.83
N VAL A 169 -11.17 -4.34 -7.35
CA VAL A 169 -11.02 -3.14 -8.18
C VAL A 169 -9.55 -2.72 -8.14
N SER A 170 -8.95 -2.57 -9.30
CA SER A 170 -7.56 -2.18 -9.45
C SER A 170 -7.40 -1.01 -10.40
N CYS A 171 -6.41 -0.15 -10.13
CA CYS A 171 -6.06 0.94 -11.02
C CYS A 171 -5.57 0.40 -12.39
N SER A 172 -6.10 0.92 -13.48
CA SER A 172 -5.67 0.56 -14.84
C SER A 172 -4.16 0.77 -15.08
N GLY A 173 -3.55 1.72 -14.36
CA GLY A 173 -2.11 1.97 -14.37
C GLY A 173 -1.28 0.93 -13.58
N ARG A 174 -1.92 0.05 -12.81
CA ARG A 174 -1.28 -1.05 -12.06
C ARG A 174 -1.39 -2.40 -12.75
N GLY A 175 -2.28 -2.55 -13.74
CA GLY A 175 -2.51 -3.82 -14.41
C GLY A 175 -1.27 -4.38 -15.12
N GLY A 176 -1.25 -5.70 -15.31
CA GLY A 176 -0.26 -6.38 -16.13
C GLY A 176 1.17 -6.32 -15.59
N PRO A 177 2.07 -5.55 -16.23
CA PRO A 177 3.51 -5.58 -15.89
C PRO A 177 3.84 -5.15 -14.48
N HIS A 178 2.98 -4.37 -13.83
CA HIS A 178 3.22 -3.88 -12.45
C HIS A 178 3.37 -5.02 -11.44
N PHE A 179 2.68 -6.13 -11.64
CA PHE A 179 2.79 -7.32 -10.79
C PHE A 179 3.65 -8.43 -11.40
N GLY A 180 4.39 -8.14 -12.47
CA GLY A 180 5.36 -9.04 -13.07
C GLY A 180 4.84 -9.92 -14.21
N GLY A 181 3.57 -9.77 -14.60
CA GLY A 181 3.00 -10.50 -15.74
C GLY A 181 1.47 -10.45 -15.81
N PRO A 182 0.90 -10.95 -16.91
CA PRO A 182 -0.55 -11.02 -17.06
C PRO A 182 -1.20 -11.82 -15.93
N SER A 183 -2.26 -11.29 -15.36
CA SER A 183 -3.05 -11.93 -14.29
C SER A 183 -2.28 -12.28 -12.99
N ALA A 184 -1.03 -11.84 -12.83
CA ALA A 184 -0.24 -12.13 -11.62
C ALA A 184 -0.92 -11.58 -10.35
N GLU A 185 -1.53 -10.41 -10.45
CA GLU A 185 -2.32 -9.77 -9.41
C GLU A 185 -3.51 -10.66 -8.98
N LEU A 186 -4.32 -11.13 -9.94
CA LEU A 186 -5.44 -12.03 -9.66
C LEU A 186 -5.00 -13.38 -9.06
N GLN A 187 -3.85 -13.90 -9.48
CA GLN A 187 -3.30 -15.14 -8.93
C GLN A 187 -2.94 -14.95 -7.46
N ILE A 188 -2.34 -13.82 -7.08
CA ILE A 188 -2.04 -13.49 -5.69
C ILE A 188 -3.32 -13.43 -4.85
N VAL A 189 -4.34 -12.70 -5.33
CA VAL A 189 -5.62 -12.57 -4.63
C VAL A 189 -6.31 -13.93 -4.46
N ARG A 190 -6.40 -14.74 -5.52
CA ARG A 190 -6.99 -16.09 -5.46
C ARG A 190 -6.24 -17.01 -4.51
N HIS A 191 -4.90 -17.00 -4.57
CA HIS A 191 -4.10 -17.80 -3.66
C HIS A 191 -4.33 -17.41 -2.19
N ALA A 192 -4.43 -16.11 -1.93
CA ALA A 192 -4.60 -15.60 -0.57
C ALA A 192 -6.01 -15.81 -0.01
N LEU A 193 -7.05 -15.59 -0.82
CA LEU A 193 -8.45 -15.69 -0.37
C LEU A 193 -9.03 -17.12 -0.47
N GLY A 194 -8.35 -18.03 -1.17
CA GLY A 194 -8.82 -19.39 -1.44
C GLY A 194 -9.79 -19.44 -2.64
N ASP A 195 -10.48 -20.58 -2.79
CA ASP A 195 -11.41 -20.82 -3.89
C ASP A 195 -12.76 -20.14 -3.63
N VAL A 196 -12.79 -18.82 -3.80
CA VAL A 196 -13.99 -18.00 -3.66
C VAL A 196 -14.35 -17.35 -5.01
N PRO A 197 -15.64 -17.15 -5.31
CA PRO A 197 -16.04 -16.37 -6.48
C PRO A 197 -15.39 -14.99 -6.47
N LEU A 198 -14.68 -14.65 -7.55
CA LEU A 198 -13.96 -13.40 -7.69
C LEU A 198 -14.40 -12.68 -8.95
N VAL A 199 -14.87 -11.47 -8.82
CA VAL A 199 -15.21 -10.57 -9.92
C VAL A 199 -14.47 -9.24 -9.72
N GLY A 200 -14.11 -8.58 -10.82
CA GLY A 200 -13.45 -7.29 -10.71
C GLY A 200 -13.20 -6.62 -12.06
N PHE A 201 -12.66 -5.40 -11.99
CA PHE A 201 -12.35 -4.62 -13.18
C PHE A 201 -11.20 -3.64 -12.89
N PHE A 202 -10.62 -3.10 -13.97
CA PHE A 202 -9.65 -2.02 -13.90
C PHE A 202 -10.35 -0.67 -14.01
N ALA A 203 -10.11 0.23 -13.06
CA ALA A 203 -10.65 1.58 -13.05
C ALA A 203 -9.61 2.60 -13.53
N GLY A 204 -10.05 3.68 -14.15
CA GLY A 204 -9.20 4.81 -14.55
C GLY A 204 -8.88 5.78 -13.40
N GLY A 205 -9.46 5.54 -12.25
CA GLY A 205 -9.28 6.23 -10.98
C GLY A 205 -10.33 5.69 -10.01
N GLU A 206 -9.95 5.52 -8.77
CA GLU A 206 -10.81 4.99 -7.72
C GLU A 206 -10.73 5.87 -6.47
N ILE A 207 -11.88 6.04 -5.82
CA ILE A 207 -12.01 6.67 -4.52
C ILE A 207 -12.64 5.64 -3.60
N ALA A 208 -11.95 5.32 -2.51
CA ALA A 208 -12.42 4.40 -1.50
C ALA A 208 -12.27 5.01 -0.11
N HIS A 209 -13.17 4.67 0.79
CA HIS A 209 -13.07 5.03 2.20
C HIS A 209 -12.25 3.96 2.92
N HIS A 210 -11.25 4.40 3.67
CA HIS A 210 -10.48 3.54 4.57
C HIS A 210 -10.98 3.78 5.99
N HIS A 211 -11.34 2.70 6.70
CA HIS A 211 -11.78 2.74 8.10
C HIS A 211 -10.60 2.54 9.03
#